data_cc838a6240566db39aba8af537b15e20
#
_entry.id   cc838a6240566db39aba8af537b15e20
#
_cell.length_a   1.000
_cell.length_b   1.000
_cell.length_c   1.000
_cell.angle_alpha   90.00
_cell.angle_beta   90.00
_cell.angle_gamma   90.00
#
_symmetry.space_group_name_H-M   'P 1'
#
loop_
_entity.id
_entity.type
_entity.pdbx_description
1 polymer ?
#
loop_
_entity_poly.entity_id
_entity_poly.type
_entity_poly.pdbx_seq_one_letter_code
_entity_poly.pdbx_strand_id
1 'polypeptide(L)'
;VYDHMAEVIVPSQKVTNKSAIIEMINSVVSGGTRDLHRGWLAGAEEVARNKTPNSLNRVMLLSDGNANAGETSSHVISTRCGRLAEEGIVTSTYGLGFSFNESLMIDMARAGLGQSYYGETADDLLDPFQEEFDLLTNTIAWNLKLKAETPNFVDCKLVNKFKSAEETENCWHLSDLAEGGDAWALFKLKVKDPQNG
;
A
#
# COMPACT_ATOMS: atom_id res chain seq x y z
N VAL A 1 -3.72 -9.71 -14.23
CA VAL A 1 -5.19 -9.83 -14.24
C VAL A 1 -5.60 -11.01 -13.39
N TYR A 2 -6.77 -10.94 -12.75
CA TYR A 2 -7.27 -12.03 -11.93
C TYR A 2 -8.80 -12.16 -12.01
N ASP A 3 -9.24 -13.41 -11.94
CA ASP A 3 -10.62 -13.82 -11.72
C ASP A 3 -10.62 -15.00 -10.71
N HIS A 4 -11.00 -16.21 -11.09
CA HIS A 4 -10.81 -17.45 -10.30
C HIS A 4 -9.35 -17.93 -10.35
N MET A 5 -8.55 -17.41 -11.28
CA MET A 5 -7.11 -17.60 -11.42
C MET A 5 -6.41 -16.24 -11.53
N ALA A 6 -5.11 -16.23 -11.33
CA ALA A 6 -4.29 -15.07 -11.63
C ALA A 6 -3.42 -15.38 -12.86
N GLU A 7 -3.41 -14.45 -13.81
CA GLU A 7 -2.60 -14.52 -15.01
C GLU A 7 -1.72 -13.28 -15.12
N VAL A 8 -0.42 -13.49 -15.35
CA VAL A 8 0.54 -12.42 -15.58
C VAL A 8 0.54 -12.09 -17.06
N ILE A 9 -0.21 -11.06 -17.45
CA ILE A 9 -0.30 -10.62 -18.87
C ILE A 9 0.99 -9.96 -19.31
N VAL A 10 1.58 -9.13 -18.45
CA VAL A 10 2.86 -8.46 -18.69
C VAL A 10 3.79 -8.78 -17.54
N PRO A 11 4.81 -9.63 -17.73
CA PRO A 11 5.82 -9.88 -16.71
C PRO A 11 6.57 -8.61 -16.34
N SER A 12 7.05 -8.53 -15.08
CA SER A 12 7.83 -7.40 -14.61
C SER A 12 9.10 -7.22 -15.45
N GLN A 13 9.20 -6.08 -16.14
CA GLN A 13 10.28 -5.77 -17.08
C GLN A 13 10.45 -4.27 -17.26
N LYS A 14 11.61 -3.86 -17.80
CA LYS A 14 11.78 -2.47 -18.23
C LYS A 14 10.84 -2.17 -19.39
N VAL A 15 10.04 -1.13 -19.25
CA VAL A 15 9.10 -0.69 -20.29
C VAL A 15 9.87 -0.03 -21.43
N THR A 16 10.00 -0.73 -22.55
CA THR A 16 10.66 -0.22 -23.77
C THR A 16 9.68 -0.02 -24.93
N ASN A 17 8.58 -0.77 -24.95
CA ASN A 17 7.54 -0.68 -25.97
C ASN A 17 6.16 -0.55 -25.30
N LYS A 18 5.68 0.67 -25.12
CA LYS A 18 4.37 0.95 -24.51
C LYS A 18 3.21 0.43 -25.34
N SER A 19 3.27 0.52 -26.68
CA SER A 19 2.19 0.08 -27.56
C SER A 19 1.91 -1.41 -27.43
N ALA A 20 2.94 -2.25 -27.39
CA ALA A 20 2.76 -3.69 -27.18
C ALA A 20 2.11 -4.01 -25.82
N ILE A 21 2.47 -3.28 -24.76
CA ILE A 21 1.85 -3.45 -23.43
C ILE A 21 0.37 -3.04 -23.48
N ILE A 22 0.03 -1.94 -24.13
CA ILE A 22 -1.34 -1.46 -24.27
C ILE A 22 -2.18 -2.49 -25.06
N GLU A 23 -1.64 -3.10 -26.12
CA GLU A 23 -2.32 -4.15 -26.87
C GLU A 23 -2.60 -5.38 -26.01
N MET A 24 -1.63 -5.81 -25.19
CA MET A 24 -1.82 -6.93 -24.24
C MET A 24 -2.92 -6.59 -23.20
N ILE A 25 -2.91 -5.38 -22.65
CA ILE A 25 -3.94 -4.93 -21.69
C ILE A 25 -5.33 -4.90 -22.36
N ASN A 26 -5.42 -4.39 -23.57
CA ASN A 26 -6.68 -4.31 -24.32
C ASN A 26 -7.23 -5.67 -24.73
N SER A 27 -6.40 -6.72 -24.76
CA SER A 27 -6.84 -8.08 -25.06
C SER A 27 -7.47 -8.79 -23.85
N VAL A 28 -7.42 -8.18 -22.66
CA VAL A 28 -7.99 -8.76 -21.44
C VAL A 28 -9.51 -8.79 -21.53
N VAL A 29 -10.07 -9.98 -21.28
CA VAL A 29 -11.52 -10.18 -21.21
C VAL A 29 -11.92 -10.37 -19.76
N SER A 30 -12.99 -9.71 -19.35
CA SER A 30 -13.54 -9.88 -17.98
C SER A 30 -14.07 -11.30 -17.78
N GLY A 31 -13.81 -11.89 -16.63
CA GLY A 31 -14.19 -13.26 -16.26
C GLY A 31 -14.85 -13.35 -14.88
N GLY A 32 -15.21 -14.50 -14.49
CA GLY A 32 -16.03 -15.08 -13.45
C GLY A 32 -15.87 -14.63 -11.98
N THR A 33 -15.42 -15.54 -11.13
CA THR A 33 -15.25 -15.30 -9.68
C THR A 33 -13.97 -14.50 -9.38
N ARG A 34 -13.91 -13.90 -8.19
CA ARG A 34 -12.82 -12.95 -7.85
C ARG A 34 -11.97 -13.51 -6.71
N ASP A 35 -10.81 -14.11 -7.04
CA ASP A 35 -9.76 -14.44 -6.07
C ASP A 35 -8.78 -13.26 -5.96
N LEU A 36 -9.23 -12.22 -5.25
CA LEU A 36 -8.50 -10.98 -5.04
C LEU A 36 -7.12 -11.23 -4.43
N HIS A 37 -7.06 -12.13 -3.44
CA HIS A 37 -5.80 -12.45 -2.76
C HIS A 37 -4.78 -13.07 -3.73
N ARG A 38 -5.21 -13.98 -4.59
CA ARG A 38 -4.34 -14.61 -5.61
C ARG A 38 -3.85 -13.59 -6.62
N GLY A 39 -4.74 -12.69 -7.08
CA GLY A 39 -4.36 -11.60 -7.99
C GLY A 39 -3.32 -10.67 -7.39
N TRP A 40 -3.55 -10.21 -6.16
CA TRP A 40 -2.61 -9.39 -5.42
C TRP A 40 -1.26 -10.09 -5.22
N LEU A 41 -1.27 -11.37 -4.81
CA LEU A 41 -0.05 -12.14 -4.57
C LEU A 41 0.76 -12.32 -5.85
N ALA A 42 0.13 -12.62 -6.98
CA ALA A 42 0.82 -12.72 -8.28
C ALA A 42 1.49 -11.39 -8.67
N GLY A 43 0.82 -10.26 -8.43
CA GLY A 43 1.42 -8.94 -8.63
C GLY A 43 2.61 -8.69 -7.71
N ALA A 44 2.51 -9.08 -6.45
CA ALA A 44 3.59 -8.95 -5.48
C ALA A 44 4.81 -9.82 -5.84
N GLU A 45 4.59 -11.04 -6.33
CA GLU A 45 5.64 -11.92 -6.83
C GLU A 45 6.37 -11.32 -8.04
N GLU A 46 5.63 -10.69 -8.96
CA GLU A 46 6.24 -10.00 -10.09
C GLU A 46 7.11 -8.82 -9.66
N VAL A 47 6.66 -8.03 -8.68
CA VAL A 47 7.48 -6.96 -8.09
C VAL A 47 8.72 -7.53 -7.42
N ALA A 48 8.58 -8.60 -6.62
CA ALA A 48 9.68 -9.23 -5.88
C ALA A 48 10.80 -9.76 -6.79
N ARG A 49 10.47 -10.25 -8.00
CA ARG A 49 11.45 -10.77 -8.97
C ARG A 49 12.48 -9.72 -9.41
N ASN A 50 12.08 -8.47 -9.50
CA ASN A 50 12.93 -7.38 -9.98
C ASN A 50 13.22 -6.32 -8.89
N LYS A 51 12.89 -6.64 -7.65
CA LYS A 51 13.16 -5.75 -6.52
C LYS A 51 14.64 -5.46 -6.36
N THR A 52 14.98 -4.19 -6.21
CA THR A 52 16.32 -3.75 -5.84
C THR A 52 16.29 -2.93 -4.55
N PRO A 53 17.39 -2.88 -3.75
CA PRO A 53 17.41 -2.18 -2.47
C PRO A 53 17.08 -0.69 -2.57
N ASN A 54 17.34 -0.08 -3.74
CA ASN A 54 17.19 1.35 -3.97
C ASN A 54 16.06 1.67 -4.96
N SER A 55 15.08 0.78 -5.12
CA SER A 55 13.91 1.00 -5.96
C SER A 55 12.64 1.10 -5.13
N LEU A 56 11.70 1.89 -5.59
CA LEU A 56 10.33 1.86 -5.11
C LEU A 56 9.64 0.63 -5.69
N ASN A 57 9.14 -0.22 -4.80
CA ASN A 57 8.49 -1.46 -5.18
C ASN A 57 7.04 -1.40 -4.71
N ARG A 58 6.10 -1.38 -5.66
CA ARG A 58 4.69 -1.16 -5.35
C ARG A 58 3.77 -2.08 -6.12
N VAL A 59 2.77 -2.60 -5.43
CA VAL A 59 1.64 -3.30 -6.00
C VAL A 59 0.44 -2.36 -5.95
N MET A 60 -0.18 -2.10 -7.09
CA MET A 60 -1.43 -1.37 -7.22
C MET A 60 -2.52 -2.39 -7.54
N LEU A 61 -3.44 -2.60 -6.59
CA LEU A 61 -4.54 -3.55 -6.73
C LEU A 61 -5.82 -2.82 -7.11
N LEU A 62 -6.34 -3.06 -8.30
CA LEU A 62 -7.63 -2.57 -8.74
C LEU A 62 -8.68 -3.69 -8.62
N SER A 63 -9.82 -3.40 -7.98
CA SER A 63 -10.92 -4.33 -7.81
C SER A 63 -12.27 -3.65 -7.92
N ASP A 64 -13.20 -4.26 -8.67
CA ASP A 64 -14.58 -3.80 -8.86
C ASP A 64 -15.60 -4.64 -8.06
N GLY A 65 -15.15 -5.53 -7.19
CA GLY A 65 -16.06 -6.43 -6.46
C GLY A 65 -15.47 -7.05 -5.21
N ASN A 66 -16.33 -7.80 -4.52
CA ASN A 66 -15.93 -8.53 -3.31
C ASN A 66 -15.01 -9.70 -3.64
N ALA A 67 -14.03 -9.93 -2.78
CA ALA A 67 -13.29 -11.19 -2.75
C ALA A 67 -14.27 -12.31 -2.36
N ASN A 68 -14.59 -13.19 -3.30
CA ASN A 68 -15.57 -14.25 -3.13
C ASN A 68 -15.00 -15.64 -3.42
N ALA A 69 -13.71 -15.73 -3.68
CA ALA A 69 -12.97 -16.96 -3.91
C ALA A 69 -11.58 -16.92 -3.26
N GLY A 70 -11.00 -18.07 -3.00
CA GLY A 70 -9.69 -18.21 -2.39
C GLY A 70 -9.65 -17.76 -0.92
N GLU A 71 -8.57 -17.09 -0.54
CA GLU A 71 -8.47 -16.48 0.80
C GLU A 71 -9.30 -15.18 0.85
N THR A 72 -10.25 -15.13 1.77
CA THR A 72 -11.16 -13.98 1.95
C THR A 72 -11.06 -13.31 3.32
N SER A 73 -10.24 -13.85 4.22
CA SER A 73 -10.02 -13.29 5.55
C SER A 73 -9.24 -11.97 5.47
N SER A 74 -9.88 -10.85 5.81
CA SER A 74 -9.23 -9.53 5.83
C SER A 74 -7.98 -9.52 6.71
N HIS A 75 -8.03 -10.23 7.86
CA HIS A 75 -6.88 -10.31 8.77
C HIS A 75 -5.69 -11.05 8.14
N VAL A 76 -5.94 -12.17 7.47
CA VAL A 76 -4.86 -12.94 6.82
C VAL A 76 -4.24 -12.15 5.68
N ILE A 77 -5.07 -11.54 4.83
CA ILE A 77 -4.61 -10.80 3.66
C ILE A 77 -3.84 -9.55 4.09
N SER A 78 -4.38 -8.74 5.01
CA SER A 78 -3.71 -7.53 5.50
C SER A 78 -2.40 -7.85 6.24
N THR A 79 -2.35 -8.94 7.00
CA THR A 79 -1.10 -9.40 7.63
C THR A 79 -0.02 -9.72 6.58
N ARG A 80 -0.39 -10.35 5.47
CA ARG A 80 0.55 -10.62 4.36
C ARG A 80 1.01 -9.33 3.67
N CYS A 81 0.11 -8.36 3.47
CA CYS A 81 0.49 -7.03 2.97
C CYS A 81 1.50 -6.36 3.89
N GLY A 82 1.30 -6.43 5.21
CA GLY A 82 2.22 -5.89 6.19
C GLY A 82 3.61 -6.51 6.14
N ARG A 83 3.71 -7.83 6.00
CA ARG A 83 5.00 -8.53 5.85
C ARG A 83 5.75 -8.11 4.58
N LEU A 84 5.04 -8.00 3.45
CA LEU A 84 5.66 -7.53 2.21
C LEU A 84 6.11 -6.07 2.31
N ALA A 85 5.37 -5.23 3.04
CA ALA A 85 5.78 -3.85 3.30
C ALA A 85 7.08 -3.79 4.14
N GLU A 86 7.26 -4.68 5.12
CA GLU A 86 8.51 -4.82 5.88
C GLU A 86 9.68 -5.23 4.96
N GLU A 87 9.39 -6.00 3.93
CA GLU A 87 10.35 -6.35 2.88
C GLU A 87 10.54 -5.25 1.82
N GLY A 88 9.85 -4.12 1.94
CA GLY A 88 9.95 -2.98 1.02
C GLY A 88 9.06 -3.10 -0.23
N ILE A 89 7.98 -3.88 -0.19
CA ILE A 89 6.96 -3.94 -1.24
C ILE A 89 5.67 -3.34 -0.69
N VAL A 90 5.35 -2.14 -1.12
CA VAL A 90 4.16 -1.38 -0.70
C VAL A 90 2.93 -1.83 -1.48
N THR A 91 1.75 -1.83 -0.86
CA THR A 91 0.47 -2.14 -1.51
C THR A 91 -0.47 -0.95 -1.45
N SER A 92 -0.89 -0.44 -2.61
CA SER A 92 -2.00 0.52 -2.76
C SER A 92 -3.21 -0.17 -3.38
N THR A 93 -4.41 0.28 -3.03
CA THR A 93 -5.67 -0.35 -3.47
C THR A 93 -6.61 0.67 -4.10
N TYR A 94 -7.31 0.24 -5.14
CA TYR A 94 -8.25 1.04 -5.93
C TYR A 94 -9.57 0.29 -6.05
N GLY A 95 -10.59 0.74 -5.32
CA GLY A 95 -11.94 0.20 -5.39
C GLY A 95 -12.76 0.90 -6.46
N LEU A 96 -13.40 0.13 -7.36
CA LEU A 96 -14.24 0.65 -8.42
C LEU A 96 -15.70 0.23 -8.23
N GLY A 97 -16.62 1.20 -8.34
CA GLY A 97 -18.06 0.95 -8.21
C GLY A 97 -18.51 0.67 -6.78
N PHE A 98 -19.68 0.05 -6.61
CA PHE A 98 -20.34 -0.09 -5.30
C PHE A 98 -20.26 -1.49 -4.68
N SER A 99 -19.61 -2.44 -5.36
CA SER A 99 -19.71 -3.86 -5.00
C SER A 99 -18.40 -4.47 -4.47
N PHE A 100 -17.40 -3.66 -4.16
CA PHE A 100 -16.13 -4.14 -3.63
C PHE A 100 -16.12 -4.14 -2.08
N ASN A 101 -15.18 -4.89 -1.49
CA ASN A 101 -15.00 -4.92 -0.05
C ASN A 101 -14.09 -3.76 0.40
N GLU A 102 -14.72 -2.61 0.70
CA GLU A 102 -14.01 -1.38 1.09
C GLU A 102 -13.13 -1.59 2.32
N SER A 103 -13.64 -2.28 3.35
CA SER A 103 -12.88 -2.49 4.59
C SER A 103 -11.62 -3.33 4.36
N LEU A 104 -11.70 -4.37 3.54
CA LEU A 104 -10.55 -5.18 3.15
C LEU A 104 -9.51 -4.35 2.39
N MET A 105 -9.95 -3.55 1.40
CA MET A 105 -9.07 -2.71 0.59
C MET A 105 -8.32 -1.68 1.46
N ILE A 106 -9.02 -1.02 2.37
CA ILE A 106 -8.43 -0.08 3.33
C ILE A 106 -7.42 -0.80 4.26
N ASP A 107 -7.76 -1.99 4.78
CA ASP A 107 -6.88 -2.74 5.66
C ASP A 107 -5.63 -3.24 4.94
N MET A 108 -5.75 -3.67 3.68
CA MET A 108 -4.62 -4.06 2.84
C MET A 108 -3.66 -2.88 2.59
N ALA A 109 -4.20 -1.74 2.17
CA ALA A 109 -3.40 -0.54 1.91
C ALA A 109 -2.71 -0.04 3.18
N ARG A 110 -3.44 0.06 4.30
CA ARG A 110 -2.89 0.49 5.58
C ARG A 110 -1.77 -0.43 6.07
N ALA A 111 -1.99 -1.74 6.06
CA ALA A 111 -0.97 -2.70 6.46
C ALA A 111 0.21 -2.71 5.48
N GLY A 112 -0.07 -2.54 4.19
CA GLY A 112 0.91 -2.50 3.11
C GLY A 112 1.64 -1.16 2.94
N LEU A 113 1.42 -0.19 3.85
CA LEU A 113 2.04 1.16 3.84
C LEU A 113 1.73 1.99 2.57
N GLY A 114 0.67 1.65 1.85
CA GLY A 114 0.18 2.38 0.68
C GLY A 114 -1.09 3.18 0.95
N GLN A 115 -1.76 3.57 -0.12
CA GLN A 115 -3.00 4.36 -0.09
C GLN A 115 -4.19 3.52 -0.57
N SER A 116 -5.38 3.88 -0.11
CA SER A 116 -6.63 3.29 -0.58
C SER A 116 -7.48 4.37 -1.25
N TYR A 117 -7.83 4.12 -2.49
CA TYR A 117 -8.63 5.04 -3.31
C TYR A 117 -9.96 4.39 -3.69
N TYR A 118 -10.95 5.22 -3.95
CA TYR A 118 -12.28 4.80 -4.38
C TYR A 118 -12.78 5.67 -5.53
N GLY A 119 -13.44 5.06 -6.49
CA GLY A 119 -14.14 5.71 -7.58
C GLY A 119 -15.43 4.99 -7.94
N GLU A 120 -16.50 5.73 -8.21
CA GLU A 120 -17.76 5.14 -8.73
C GLU A 120 -17.57 4.68 -10.17
N THR A 121 -16.77 5.42 -10.92
CA THR A 121 -16.42 5.19 -12.33
C THR A 121 -14.90 5.07 -12.51
N ALA A 122 -14.48 4.58 -13.67
CA ALA A 122 -13.06 4.52 -14.01
C ALA A 122 -12.42 5.93 -14.08
N ASP A 123 -13.19 6.94 -14.49
CA ASP A 123 -12.70 8.32 -14.60
C ASP A 123 -12.35 8.90 -13.22
N ASP A 124 -13.07 8.51 -12.17
CA ASP A 124 -12.78 8.95 -10.80
C ASP A 124 -11.45 8.43 -10.26
N LEU A 125 -10.91 7.39 -10.87
CA LEU A 125 -9.64 6.78 -10.48
C LEU A 125 -8.44 7.30 -11.30
N LEU A 126 -8.65 8.10 -12.35
CA LEU A 126 -7.56 8.61 -13.19
C LEU A 126 -6.61 9.52 -12.40
N ASP A 127 -7.15 10.53 -11.71
CA ASP A 127 -6.36 11.45 -10.91
C ASP A 127 -5.61 10.73 -9.77
N PRO A 128 -6.27 9.89 -8.93
CA PRO A 128 -5.57 9.07 -7.94
C PRO A 128 -4.46 8.18 -8.49
N PHE A 129 -4.68 7.60 -9.68
CA PHE A 129 -3.65 6.80 -10.36
C PHE A 129 -2.46 7.64 -10.80
N GLN A 130 -2.72 8.84 -11.35
CA GLN A 130 -1.67 9.77 -11.76
C GLN A 130 -0.90 10.29 -10.56
N GLU A 131 -1.57 10.67 -9.47
CA GLU A 131 -0.94 11.11 -8.23
C GLU A 131 -0.01 10.02 -7.65
N GLU A 132 -0.49 8.78 -7.59
CA GLU A 132 0.33 7.66 -7.12
C GLU A 132 1.54 7.40 -8.01
N PHE A 133 1.37 7.53 -9.35
CA PHE A 133 2.46 7.39 -10.31
C PHE A 133 3.48 8.53 -10.18
N ASP A 134 3.02 9.74 -9.97
CA ASP A 134 3.86 10.90 -9.75
C ASP A 134 4.65 10.78 -8.43
N LEU A 135 4.03 10.24 -7.38
CA LEU A 135 4.73 9.87 -6.15
C LEU A 135 5.86 8.88 -6.44
N LEU A 136 5.61 7.83 -7.23
CA LEU A 136 6.63 6.84 -7.58
C LEU A 136 7.81 7.44 -8.35
N THR A 137 7.56 8.41 -9.21
CA THR A 137 8.59 9.05 -10.05
C THR A 137 9.35 10.16 -9.32
N ASN A 138 8.71 10.82 -8.35
CA ASN A 138 9.24 11.99 -7.63
C ASN A 138 9.56 11.71 -6.16
N THR A 139 9.43 10.47 -5.69
CA THR A 139 9.76 10.12 -4.30
C THR A 139 11.25 10.30 -4.06
N ILE A 140 11.59 11.14 -3.07
CA ILE A 140 12.95 11.45 -2.64
C ILE A 140 13.36 10.72 -1.36
N ALA A 141 12.38 10.23 -0.58
CA ALA A 141 12.63 9.49 0.64
C ALA A 141 11.57 8.40 0.85
N TRP A 142 12.00 7.20 1.17
CA TRP A 142 11.16 6.01 1.41
C TRP A 142 11.62 5.25 2.63
N ASN A 143 10.78 4.34 3.12
CA ASN A 143 11.02 3.58 4.35
C ASN A 143 11.33 4.47 5.55
N LEU A 144 10.62 5.60 5.63
CA LEU A 144 10.85 6.60 6.66
C LEU A 144 10.41 6.07 8.03
N LYS A 145 11.24 6.31 9.03
CA LYS A 145 10.92 6.02 10.43
C LYS A 145 10.97 7.32 11.24
N LEU A 146 9.90 7.57 11.97
CA LEU A 146 9.82 8.66 12.94
C LEU A 146 10.07 8.11 14.33
N LYS A 147 11.09 8.61 15.01
CA LYS A 147 11.41 8.29 16.40
C LYS A 147 11.19 9.51 17.28
N ALA A 148 10.43 9.35 18.37
CA ALA A 148 10.27 10.40 19.37
C ALA A 148 11.13 10.06 20.59
N GLU A 149 12.04 10.96 20.92
CA GLU A 149 12.86 10.86 22.14
C GLU A 149 12.41 11.92 23.13
N THR A 150 12.02 11.50 24.32
CA THR A 150 11.54 12.39 25.39
C THR A 150 12.26 12.09 26.70
N PRO A 151 12.44 13.09 27.58
CA PRO A 151 12.91 12.86 28.93
C PRO A 151 11.98 11.92 29.72
N ASN A 152 12.49 11.21 30.72
CA ASN A 152 11.74 10.23 31.51
C ASN A 152 10.50 10.79 32.23
N PHE A 153 10.44 12.09 32.45
CA PHE A 153 9.30 12.79 33.04
C PHE A 153 8.25 13.25 32.02
N VAL A 154 8.42 12.89 30.73
CA VAL A 154 7.46 13.23 29.66
C VAL A 154 6.95 11.96 29.02
N ASP A 155 5.66 11.68 29.18
CA ASP A 155 4.98 10.65 28.40
C ASP A 155 4.62 11.23 27.03
N CYS A 156 5.02 10.56 25.99
CA CYS A 156 4.75 10.92 24.59
C CYS A 156 3.85 9.90 23.94
N LYS A 157 2.76 10.33 23.34
CA LYS A 157 1.85 9.45 22.60
C LYS A 157 1.57 10.03 21.22
N LEU A 158 1.85 9.24 20.18
CA LEU A 158 1.45 9.58 18.82
C LEU A 158 -0.07 9.49 18.70
N VAL A 159 -0.69 10.49 18.08
CA VAL A 159 -2.15 10.58 17.85
C VAL A 159 -2.51 9.96 16.50
N ASN A 160 -1.64 10.08 15.50
CA ASN A 160 -1.82 9.46 14.19
C ASN A 160 -1.80 7.93 14.31
N LYS A 161 -2.50 7.28 13.37
CA LYS A 161 -2.55 5.80 13.28
C LYS A 161 -1.43 5.25 12.40
N PHE A 162 -0.18 5.66 12.65
CA PHE A 162 0.97 5.07 11.97
C PHE A 162 1.31 3.68 12.54
N LYS A 163 1.86 2.82 11.69
CA LYS A 163 2.34 1.50 12.11
C LYS A 163 3.56 1.66 13.01
N SER A 164 3.54 1.02 14.18
CA SER A 164 4.72 0.98 15.05
C SER A 164 5.85 0.20 14.38
N ALA A 165 7.06 0.70 14.49
CA ALA A 165 8.26 -0.05 14.13
C ALA A 165 8.65 -0.90 15.34
N GLU A 166 8.54 -2.23 15.21
CA GLU A 166 8.65 -3.18 16.33
C GLU A 166 10.03 -3.20 17.02
N GLU A 167 11.06 -2.68 16.36
CA GLU A 167 12.44 -2.72 16.84
C GLU A 167 12.77 -1.69 17.93
N THR A 168 11.94 -0.65 18.11
CA THR A 168 12.28 0.46 19.02
C THR A 168 11.01 1.09 19.59
N GLU A 169 10.97 1.33 20.91
CA GLU A 169 9.91 2.11 21.54
C GLU A 169 9.81 3.52 20.93
N ASN A 170 8.60 4.03 20.80
CA ASN A 170 8.29 5.35 20.23
C ASN A 170 8.86 5.56 18.82
N CYS A 171 8.82 4.52 18.00
CA CYS A 171 9.22 4.56 16.60
C CYS A 171 8.06 4.10 15.70
N TRP A 172 7.82 4.82 14.61
CA TRP A 172 6.71 4.56 13.68
C TRP A 172 7.16 4.67 12.23
N HIS A 173 6.57 3.84 11.36
CA HIS A 173 6.74 3.98 9.93
C HIS A 173 5.89 5.13 9.40
N LEU A 174 6.50 5.97 8.57
CA LEU A 174 5.84 7.00 7.79
C LEU A 174 5.66 6.55 6.35
N SER A 175 4.74 7.20 5.64
CA SER A 175 4.61 7.07 4.18
C SER A 175 5.86 7.60 3.47
N ASP A 176 6.05 7.16 2.21
CA ASP A 176 7.07 7.71 1.34
C ASP A 176 6.85 9.22 1.12
N LEU A 177 7.92 9.96 0.89
CA LEU A 177 7.89 11.40 0.75
C LEU A 177 8.37 11.80 -0.65
N ALA A 178 7.52 12.48 -1.40
CA ALA A 178 7.85 13.06 -2.70
C ALA A 178 8.56 14.42 -2.55
N GLU A 179 9.19 14.89 -3.61
CA GLU A 179 9.79 16.21 -3.67
C GLU A 179 8.74 17.31 -3.41
N GLY A 180 9.03 18.21 -2.49
CA GLY A 180 8.09 19.26 -2.08
C GLY A 180 6.92 18.79 -1.19
N GLY A 181 6.83 17.50 -0.89
CA GLY A 181 5.83 16.94 0.02
C GLY A 181 6.21 17.09 1.49
N ASP A 182 5.21 17.01 2.37
CA ASP A 182 5.37 17.03 3.82
C ASP A 182 4.60 15.89 4.48
N ALA A 183 5.12 15.42 5.61
CA ALA A 183 4.47 14.44 6.45
C ALA A 183 4.17 15.01 7.83
N TRP A 184 2.98 14.73 8.36
CA TRP A 184 2.51 15.29 9.62
C TRP A 184 2.48 14.23 10.72
N ALA A 185 3.08 14.56 11.87
CA ALA A 185 2.97 13.74 13.07
C ALA A 185 2.47 14.60 14.23
N LEU A 186 1.36 14.19 14.83
CA LEU A 186 0.75 14.85 15.99
C LEU A 186 1.02 14.03 17.25
N PHE A 187 1.67 14.66 18.22
CA PHE A 187 1.96 14.04 19.52
C PHE A 187 1.16 14.67 20.63
N LYS A 188 0.64 13.84 21.53
CA LYS A 188 0.13 14.24 22.83
C LYS A 188 1.23 14.03 23.86
N LEU A 189 1.67 15.12 24.50
CA LEU A 189 2.67 15.09 25.57
C LEU A 189 1.99 15.26 26.93
N LYS A 190 2.44 14.48 27.91
CA LYS A 190 2.05 14.61 29.30
C LYS A 190 3.31 14.73 30.16
N VAL A 191 3.49 15.88 30.81
CA VAL A 191 4.58 16.11 31.75
C VAL A 191 4.19 15.54 33.09
N LYS A 192 5.01 14.67 33.68
CA LYS A 192 4.84 14.16 35.05
C LYS A 192 5.38 15.17 36.02
N ASP A 193 4.70 15.32 37.16
CA ASP A 193 5.17 16.21 38.22
C ASP A 193 6.50 15.65 38.78
N PRO A 194 7.57 16.44 38.84
CA PRO A 194 8.86 15.99 39.36
C PRO A 194 8.84 15.61 40.84
N GLN A 195 7.78 15.96 41.59
CA GLN A 195 7.67 15.68 43.03
C GLN A 195 7.03 14.31 43.35
N ASN A 196 6.59 13.51 42.35
CA ASN A 196 5.92 12.22 42.55
C ASN A 196 6.67 11.05 41.88
N GLY A 197 7.97 11.13 41.66
CA GLY A 197 8.81 10.05 41.10
C GLY A 197 9.86 9.58 42.10
#